data_c7fc9c821835969f8a2ded7f51986a1a
#
_entry.id   c7fc9c821835969f8a2ded7f51986a1a
#
_cell.length_a   1.000
_cell.length_b   1.000
_cell.length_c   1.000
_cell.angle_alpha   90.00
_cell.angle_beta   90.00
_cell.angle_gamma   90.00
#
_symmetry.space_group_name_H-M   'P 1'
#
loop_
_entity.id
_entity.type
_entity.pdbx_description
1 polymer ?
#
loop_
_entity_poly.entity_id
_entity_poly.type
_entity_poly.pdbx_seq_one_letter_code
_entity_poly.pdbx_strand_id
1 'polypeptide(L)'
;MNVEALNQIVDQKLRDLINERELQLYRIIEYQMGWDENVDQVSIVPDEFVVGNELVSNPFGVLCLLASSCNQTQFKDAIKPAASVEMISKFLQIHDDIQSGNPSRNGRDTVWWLWGPAQAINAGDGLHALARLTILQMHEDDYPSENIFQMLSILDHSTLKACEGRYLDLEAQESIDMNLQNYLRMSGDRLGSVFSCALQLGYSINSDDPEKLKVISSCGDALGIALQIATDINIIWADGPDIELLNKKKILPVVLGMSRASISEKRKLGDIFFKRVLESSDVVTIREILEDLDVKNQSFNLLEDYKSQCQSGLKEIFQDSEKFDIASSYVTNIIDNGIK
;
A
#
# COMPACT_ATOMS: atom_id res chain seq x y z
N MET A 1 -15.47 18.48 1.97
CA MET A 1 -14.16 18.30 1.32
C MET A 1 -14.29 17.18 0.31
N ASN A 2 -13.91 17.37 -0.97
CA ASN A 2 -14.08 16.38 -2.04
C ASN A 2 -12.75 15.63 -2.26
N VAL A 3 -12.78 14.30 -2.23
CA VAL A 3 -11.63 13.41 -2.44
C VAL A 3 -11.00 13.61 -3.82
N GLU A 4 -11.81 13.77 -4.87
CA GLU A 4 -11.35 14.06 -6.23
C GLU A 4 -10.50 15.33 -6.29
N ALA A 5 -10.95 16.41 -5.64
CA ALA A 5 -10.19 17.66 -5.60
C ALA A 5 -8.85 17.48 -4.86
N LEU A 6 -8.80 16.68 -3.80
CA LEU A 6 -7.56 16.34 -3.11
C LEU A 6 -6.62 15.54 -4.01
N ASN A 7 -7.16 14.56 -4.74
CA ASN A 7 -6.39 13.76 -5.69
C ASN A 7 -5.77 14.64 -6.79
N GLN A 8 -6.56 15.59 -7.34
CA GLN A 8 -6.07 16.52 -8.35
C GLN A 8 -4.97 17.44 -7.81
N ILE A 9 -5.05 17.89 -6.55
CA ILE A 9 -4.00 18.70 -5.92
C ILE A 9 -2.68 17.91 -5.81
N VAL A 10 -2.75 16.65 -5.41
CA VAL A 10 -1.56 15.77 -5.32
C VAL A 10 -0.99 15.51 -6.72
N ASP A 11 -1.83 15.15 -7.68
CA ASP A 11 -1.43 14.88 -9.07
C ASP A 11 -0.73 16.10 -9.69
N GLN A 12 -1.30 17.29 -9.53
CA GLN A 12 -0.69 18.53 -10.05
C GLN A 12 0.68 18.76 -9.43
N LYS A 13 0.84 18.57 -8.12
CA LYS A 13 2.14 18.74 -7.46
C LYS A 13 3.18 17.74 -7.93
N LEU A 14 2.80 16.49 -8.14
CA LEU A 14 3.68 15.45 -8.70
C LEU A 14 4.13 15.82 -10.12
N ARG A 15 3.19 16.29 -10.97
CA ARG A 15 3.51 16.78 -12.32
C ARG A 15 4.50 17.94 -12.28
N ASP A 16 4.28 18.94 -11.43
CA ASP A 16 5.17 20.08 -11.28
C ASP A 16 6.61 19.63 -10.96
N LEU A 17 6.75 18.69 -10.00
CA LEU A 17 8.07 18.19 -9.56
C LEU A 17 8.80 17.37 -10.64
N ILE A 18 8.08 16.66 -11.49
CA ILE A 18 8.64 15.76 -12.49
C ILE A 18 8.87 16.51 -13.80
N ASN A 19 7.97 17.38 -14.25
CA ASN A 19 8.06 18.12 -15.50
C ASN A 19 9.18 19.18 -15.52
N GLU A 20 9.71 19.57 -14.37
CA GLU A 20 10.90 20.44 -14.29
C GLU A 20 12.19 19.77 -14.81
N ARG A 21 12.14 18.49 -15.23
CA ARG A 21 13.30 17.65 -15.49
C ARG A 21 13.26 17.03 -16.88
N GLU A 22 14.41 17.00 -17.59
CA GLU A 22 14.47 16.67 -19.01
C GLU A 22 14.99 15.26 -19.36
N LEU A 23 15.56 14.52 -18.37
CA LEU A 23 16.14 13.20 -18.67
C LEU A 23 15.06 12.15 -19.00
N GLN A 24 15.40 11.21 -19.86
CA GLN A 24 14.53 10.07 -20.21
C GLN A 24 14.06 9.27 -18.99
N LEU A 25 14.80 9.32 -17.88
CA LEU A 25 14.40 8.77 -16.58
C LEU A 25 13.00 9.24 -16.15
N TYR A 26 12.71 10.53 -16.35
CA TYR A 26 11.43 11.11 -15.92
C TYR A 26 10.26 10.65 -16.78
N ARG A 27 10.49 10.28 -18.05
CA ARG A 27 9.49 9.63 -18.88
C ARG A 27 9.09 8.25 -18.37
N ILE A 28 10.05 7.50 -17.81
CA ILE A 28 9.78 6.22 -17.14
C ILE A 28 8.92 6.45 -15.88
N ILE A 29 9.23 7.52 -15.14
CA ILE A 29 8.43 7.92 -13.96
C ILE A 29 7.03 8.38 -14.37
N GLU A 30 6.89 9.21 -15.41
CA GLU A 30 5.59 9.62 -15.97
C GLU A 30 4.73 8.41 -16.35
N TYR A 31 5.34 7.39 -16.96
CA TYR A 31 4.67 6.13 -17.26
C TYR A 31 4.18 5.45 -15.98
N GLN A 32 5.02 5.32 -14.94
CA GLN A 32 4.61 4.73 -13.65
C GLN A 32 3.45 5.49 -13.01
N MET A 33 3.40 6.82 -13.17
CA MET A 33 2.30 7.66 -12.68
C MET A 33 1.01 7.53 -13.52
N GLY A 34 1.06 6.87 -14.67
CA GLY A 34 -0.09 6.73 -15.56
C GLY A 34 -0.37 7.94 -16.45
N TRP A 35 0.60 8.84 -16.66
CA TRP A 35 0.42 10.08 -17.42
C TRP A 35 0.79 9.98 -18.89
N ASP A 36 1.34 8.87 -19.35
CA ASP A 36 1.74 8.70 -20.75
C ASP A 36 0.54 8.32 -21.62
N GLU A 37 0.08 9.27 -22.44
CA GLU A 37 -1.05 9.11 -23.36
C GLU A 37 -0.70 8.31 -24.63
N ASN A 38 0.58 7.98 -24.86
CA ASN A 38 1.08 7.39 -26.11
C ASN A 38 1.13 5.85 -26.10
N VAL A 39 0.64 5.21 -25.07
CA VAL A 39 0.53 3.74 -25.04
C VAL A 39 -0.85 3.35 -25.52
N ASP A 40 -0.97 2.78 -26.73
CA ASP A 40 -2.21 2.32 -27.39
C ASP A 40 -2.94 1.18 -26.61
N GLN A 41 -2.72 1.03 -25.33
CA GLN A 41 -3.41 0.08 -24.48
C GLN A 41 -4.42 0.82 -23.59
N VAL A 42 -5.62 0.29 -23.52
CA VAL A 42 -6.68 0.76 -22.61
C VAL A 42 -6.09 0.87 -21.20
N SER A 43 -5.79 2.10 -20.82
CA SER A 43 -5.04 2.41 -19.61
C SER A 43 -5.95 2.24 -18.41
N ILE A 44 -5.94 1.06 -17.80
CA ILE A 44 -6.29 0.95 -16.39
C ILE A 44 -5.03 1.40 -15.66
N VAL A 45 -5.08 2.59 -15.06
CA VAL A 45 -3.93 3.14 -14.32
C VAL A 45 -3.62 2.22 -13.13
N PRO A 46 -2.35 1.86 -12.90
CA PRO A 46 -1.99 1.05 -11.74
C PRO A 46 -2.42 1.73 -10.44
N ASP A 47 -3.03 0.98 -9.53
CA ASP A 47 -3.43 1.38 -8.18
C ASP A 47 -4.47 2.51 -8.07
N GLU A 48 -5.38 2.62 -9.03
CA GLU A 48 -6.56 3.44 -8.84
C GLU A 48 -7.52 2.75 -7.87
N PHE A 49 -7.80 3.43 -6.76
CA PHE A 49 -8.88 3.04 -5.87
C PHE A 49 -10.17 3.73 -6.28
N VAL A 50 -11.25 2.97 -6.38
CA VAL A 50 -12.57 3.53 -6.62
C VAL A 50 -13.17 3.95 -5.29
N VAL A 51 -13.32 5.25 -5.06
CA VAL A 51 -14.00 5.81 -3.90
C VAL A 51 -15.35 6.33 -4.34
N GLY A 52 -16.41 5.60 -4.04
CA GLY A 52 -17.74 5.86 -4.61
C GLY A 52 -17.77 5.60 -6.13
N ASN A 53 -17.86 6.66 -6.93
CA ASN A 53 -17.76 6.60 -8.40
C ASN A 53 -16.50 7.28 -8.94
N GLU A 54 -15.55 7.65 -8.08
CA GLU A 54 -14.37 8.43 -8.42
C GLU A 54 -13.12 7.55 -8.38
N LEU A 55 -12.25 7.68 -9.37
CA LEU A 55 -10.94 7.05 -9.46
C LEU A 55 -9.92 7.90 -8.70
N VAL A 56 -9.20 7.28 -7.76
CA VAL A 56 -8.14 7.92 -6.96
C VAL A 56 -6.80 7.29 -7.32
N SER A 57 -5.97 8.05 -8.03
CA SER A 57 -4.64 7.61 -8.49
C SER A 57 -3.52 7.83 -7.45
N ASN A 58 -3.77 8.67 -6.43
CA ASN A 58 -2.78 9.05 -5.42
C ASN A 58 -3.31 8.81 -3.99
N PRO A 59 -3.57 7.55 -3.61
CA PRO A 59 -4.29 7.22 -2.37
C PRO A 59 -3.56 7.65 -1.09
N PHE A 60 -2.25 7.56 -1.05
CA PHE A 60 -1.45 7.94 0.12
C PHE A 60 -1.36 9.46 0.26
N GLY A 61 -1.21 10.16 -0.86
CA GLY A 61 -1.22 11.63 -0.88
C GLY A 61 -2.56 12.20 -0.43
N VAL A 62 -3.67 11.65 -0.91
CA VAL A 62 -5.02 12.01 -0.45
C VAL A 62 -5.19 11.77 1.04
N LEU A 63 -4.75 10.62 1.54
CA LEU A 63 -4.82 10.31 2.97
C LEU A 63 -3.99 11.28 3.81
N CYS A 64 -2.83 11.69 3.34
CA CYS A 64 -1.99 12.71 3.97
C CYS A 64 -2.72 14.07 4.05
N LEU A 65 -3.35 14.50 2.96
CA LEU A 65 -4.13 15.75 2.95
C LEU A 65 -5.37 15.66 3.87
N LEU A 66 -6.05 14.51 3.91
CA LEU A 66 -7.15 14.28 4.85
C LEU A 66 -6.65 14.41 6.29
N ALA A 67 -5.55 13.76 6.65
CA ALA A 67 -4.98 13.81 7.98
C ALA A 67 -4.56 15.25 8.38
N SER A 68 -4.04 16.06 7.45
CA SER A 68 -3.68 17.45 7.74
C SER A 68 -4.89 18.31 8.10
N SER A 69 -6.08 17.92 7.67
CA SER A 69 -7.30 18.66 7.95
C SER A 69 -7.81 18.52 9.39
N CYS A 70 -7.30 17.58 10.19
CA CYS A 70 -7.73 17.33 11.56
C CYS A 70 -7.68 18.59 12.43
N ASN A 71 -6.69 19.44 12.22
CA ASN A 71 -6.37 20.59 13.07
C ASN A 71 -6.74 21.96 12.46
N GLN A 72 -7.71 22.03 11.56
CA GLN A 72 -8.29 23.26 10.98
C GLN A 72 -7.35 24.11 10.09
N THR A 73 -6.23 23.62 9.66
CA THR A 73 -5.24 24.36 8.88
C THR A 73 -5.43 24.25 7.38
N GLN A 74 -4.76 25.16 6.65
CA GLN A 74 -4.78 25.16 5.20
C GLN A 74 -3.95 23.99 4.66
N PHE A 75 -4.46 23.27 3.65
CA PHE A 75 -3.77 22.14 2.99
C PHE A 75 -2.43 22.48 2.37
N LYS A 76 -2.14 23.78 2.16
CA LYS A 76 -0.98 24.22 1.39
C LYS A 76 0.32 23.59 1.85
N ASP A 77 0.53 23.54 3.18
CA ASP A 77 1.77 23.03 3.75
C ASP A 77 1.85 21.49 3.72
N ALA A 78 0.72 20.80 3.57
CA ALA A 78 0.65 19.35 3.45
C ALA A 78 0.87 18.82 2.02
N ILE A 79 0.84 19.68 0.99
CA ILE A 79 0.92 19.25 -0.42
C ILE A 79 2.27 18.61 -0.74
N LYS A 80 3.39 19.17 -0.27
CA LYS A 80 4.72 18.59 -0.46
C LYS A 80 4.88 17.23 0.25
N PRO A 81 4.52 17.08 1.55
CA PRO A 81 4.49 15.78 2.21
C PRO A 81 3.56 14.75 1.54
N ALA A 82 2.38 15.18 1.05
CA ALA A 82 1.47 14.32 0.32
C ALA A 82 2.09 13.79 -0.99
N ALA A 83 2.71 14.65 -1.79
CA ALA A 83 3.45 14.22 -2.98
C ALA A 83 4.63 13.32 -2.62
N SER A 84 5.32 13.57 -1.49
CA SER A 84 6.46 12.77 -1.05
C SER A 84 6.08 11.34 -0.71
N VAL A 85 5.02 11.13 0.09
CA VAL A 85 4.58 9.76 0.43
C VAL A 85 4.05 9.03 -0.80
N GLU A 86 3.41 9.71 -1.75
CA GLU A 86 2.98 9.08 -2.99
C GLU A 86 4.18 8.63 -3.84
N MET A 87 5.24 9.43 -3.94
CA MET A 87 6.48 9.02 -4.62
C MET A 87 7.14 7.81 -3.95
N ILE A 88 7.12 7.72 -2.61
CA ILE A 88 7.58 6.52 -1.88
C ILE A 88 6.76 5.30 -2.25
N SER A 89 5.43 5.43 -2.31
CA SER A 89 4.56 4.32 -2.73
C SER A 89 4.93 3.82 -4.14
N LYS A 90 5.10 4.73 -5.10
CA LYS A 90 5.48 4.36 -6.48
C LYS A 90 6.89 3.75 -6.58
N PHE A 91 7.85 4.24 -5.79
CA PHE A 91 9.17 3.63 -5.64
C PHE A 91 9.06 2.17 -5.18
N LEU A 92 8.35 1.93 -4.08
CA LEU A 92 8.15 0.59 -3.53
C LEU A 92 7.46 -0.34 -4.54
N GLN A 93 6.47 0.17 -5.27
CA GLN A 93 5.75 -0.58 -6.29
C GLN A 93 6.65 -1.01 -7.45
N ILE A 94 7.49 -0.11 -8.00
CA ILE A 94 8.44 -0.46 -9.06
C ILE A 94 9.37 -1.58 -8.59
N HIS A 95 9.90 -1.48 -7.37
CA HIS A 95 10.80 -2.49 -6.82
C HIS A 95 10.08 -3.81 -6.53
N ASP A 96 8.83 -3.78 -6.06
CA ASP A 96 7.99 -4.97 -5.88
C ASP A 96 7.77 -5.72 -7.19
N ASP A 97 7.50 -5.00 -8.29
CA ASP A 97 7.30 -5.60 -9.61
C ASP A 97 8.54 -6.33 -10.13
N ILE A 98 9.74 -5.74 -9.92
CA ILE A 98 11.01 -6.39 -10.26
C ILE A 98 11.22 -7.65 -9.42
N GLN A 99 11.04 -7.54 -8.11
CA GLN A 99 11.31 -8.63 -7.16
C GLN A 99 10.32 -9.79 -7.30
N SER A 100 9.07 -9.50 -7.70
CA SER A 100 8.05 -10.52 -7.98
C SER A 100 8.14 -11.08 -9.40
N GLY A 101 8.89 -10.44 -10.29
CA GLY A 101 8.95 -10.81 -11.70
C GLY A 101 7.62 -10.59 -12.43
N ASN A 102 6.77 -9.67 -11.95
CA ASN A 102 5.46 -9.40 -12.54
C ASN A 102 5.61 -8.59 -13.83
N PRO A 103 5.28 -9.16 -15.02
CA PRO A 103 5.40 -8.44 -16.28
C PRO A 103 4.30 -7.40 -16.47
N SER A 104 3.16 -7.57 -15.79
CA SER A 104 2.02 -6.66 -15.88
C SER A 104 1.34 -6.49 -14.52
N ARG A 105 0.73 -5.32 -14.30
CA ARG A 105 -0.08 -4.99 -13.14
C ARG A 105 -1.36 -4.30 -13.60
N ASN A 106 -2.52 -4.80 -13.18
CA ASN A 106 -3.84 -4.27 -13.58
C ASN A 106 -4.01 -4.14 -15.11
N GLY A 107 -3.50 -5.10 -15.86
CA GLY A 107 -3.59 -5.12 -17.33
C GLY A 107 -2.62 -4.19 -18.06
N ARG A 108 -1.71 -3.52 -17.36
CA ARG A 108 -0.67 -2.65 -17.91
C ARG A 108 0.71 -3.25 -17.69
N ASP A 109 1.59 -3.16 -18.71
CA ASP A 109 2.98 -3.61 -18.59
C ASP A 109 3.72 -2.85 -17.49
N THR A 110 4.54 -3.54 -16.71
CA THR A 110 5.34 -2.91 -15.65
C THR A 110 6.58 -2.21 -16.20
N VAL A 111 7.10 -1.25 -15.44
CA VAL A 111 8.29 -0.48 -15.85
C VAL A 111 9.47 -1.40 -16.14
N TRP A 112 9.74 -2.41 -15.31
CA TRP A 112 10.86 -3.32 -15.53
C TRP A 112 10.68 -4.19 -16.79
N TRP A 113 9.43 -4.50 -17.16
CA TRP A 113 9.14 -5.27 -18.37
C TRP A 113 9.42 -4.47 -19.63
N LEU A 114 9.11 -3.17 -19.65
CA LEU A 114 9.30 -2.29 -20.81
C LEU A 114 10.73 -1.78 -20.94
N TRP A 115 11.37 -1.38 -19.83
CA TRP A 115 12.71 -0.74 -19.87
C TRP A 115 13.83 -1.58 -19.26
N GLY A 116 13.52 -2.78 -18.79
CA GLY A 116 14.45 -3.67 -18.10
C GLY A 116 14.67 -3.31 -16.62
N PRO A 117 15.16 -4.28 -15.83
CA PRO A 117 15.26 -4.12 -14.37
C PRO A 117 16.23 -3.01 -13.96
N ALA A 118 17.31 -2.79 -14.70
CA ALA A 118 18.29 -1.75 -14.36
C ALA A 118 17.70 -0.33 -14.43
N GLN A 119 16.88 -0.02 -15.45
CA GLN A 119 16.24 1.28 -15.57
C GLN A 119 15.05 1.42 -14.60
N ALA A 120 14.36 0.33 -14.30
CA ALA A 120 13.32 0.33 -13.29
C ALA A 120 13.89 0.62 -11.88
N ILE A 121 15.04 0.04 -11.52
CA ILE A 121 15.74 0.38 -10.27
C ILE A 121 16.10 1.87 -10.26
N ASN A 122 16.67 2.40 -11.32
CA ASN A 122 17.00 3.83 -11.41
C ASN A 122 15.77 4.73 -11.24
N ALA A 123 14.63 4.35 -11.82
CA ALA A 123 13.39 5.11 -11.70
C ALA A 123 12.85 5.09 -10.26
N GLY A 124 12.87 3.93 -9.61
CA GLY A 124 12.49 3.79 -8.22
C GLY A 124 13.39 4.59 -7.28
N ASP A 125 14.70 4.44 -7.39
CA ASP A 125 15.67 5.18 -6.58
C ASP A 125 15.57 6.69 -6.81
N GLY A 126 15.29 7.10 -8.06
CA GLY A 126 15.03 8.50 -8.41
C GLY A 126 13.79 9.05 -7.69
N LEU A 127 12.69 8.28 -7.65
CA LEU A 127 11.47 8.66 -6.90
C LEU A 127 11.73 8.77 -5.40
N HIS A 128 12.46 7.81 -4.82
CA HIS A 128 12.84 7.86 -3.40
C HIS A 128 13.65 9.11 -3.07
N ALA A 129 14.66 9.43 -3.88
CA ALA A 129 15.47 10.63 -3.69
C ALA A 129 14.62 11.92 -3.85
N LEU A 130 13.74 11.96 -4.86
CA LEU A 130 12.86 13.09 -5.12
C LEU A 130 11.85 13.32 -4.01
N ALA A 131 11.30 12.26 -3.42
CA ALA A 131 10.41 12.35 -2.26
C ALA A 131 11.08 13.08 -1.09
N ARG A 132 12.31 12.73 -0.76
CA ARG A 132 13.07 13.37 0.31
C ARG A 132 13.41 14.83 0.00
N LEU A 133 13.84 15.11 -1.24
CA LEU A 133 14.10 16.48 -1.68
C LEU A 133 12.85 17.36 -1.60
N THR A 134 11.68 16.80 -1.90
CA THR A 134 10.41 17.54 -1.83
C THR A 134 10.07 17.97 -0.40
N ILE A 135 10.33 17.14 0.60
CA ILE A 135 10.18 17.57 2.00
C ILE A 135 11.24 18.64 2.36
N LEU A 136 12.49 18.47 1.94
CA LEU A 136 13.55 19.47 2.20
C LEU A 136 13.23 20.83 1.58
N GLN A 137 12.57 20.88 0.41
CA GLN A 137 12.12 22.12 -0.23
C GLN A 137 11.07 22.90 0.58
N MET A 138 10.51 22.35 1.64
CA MET A 138 9.64 23.11 2.57
C MET A 138 10.42 24.22 3.30
N HIS A 139 11.75 24.10 3.38
CA HIS A 139 12.60 25.18 3.90
C HIS A 139 12.52 26.47 3.05
N GLU A 140 12.30 26.34 1.74
CA GLU A 140 12.13 27.47 0.83
C GLU A 140 10.78 28.21 1.06
N ASP A 141 9.82 27.53 1.71
CA ASP A 141 8.52 28.09 2.12
C ASP A 141 8.54 28.62 3.57
N ASP A 142 9.73 28.85 4.16
CA ASP A 142 9.93 29.26 5.54
C ASP A 142 9.35 28.30 6.60
N TYR A 143 9.16 27.02 6.25
CA TYR A 143 8.68 26.02 7.21
C TYR A 143 9.77 25.68 8.23
N PRO A 144 9.43 25.49 9.53
CA PRO A 144 10.43 25.27 10.57
C PRO A 144 11.32 24.05 10.31
N SER A 145 12.63 24.22 10.36
CA SER A 145 13.59 23.15 10.05
C SER A 145 13.44 21.92 10.96
N GLU A 146 13.06 22.11 12.22
CA GLU A 146 12.82 20.99 13.16
C GLU A 146 11.68 20.09 12.69
N ASN A 147 10.59 20.68 12.20
CA ASN A 147 9.46 19.93 11.66
C ASN A 147 9.84 19.21 10.36
N ILE A 148 10.67 19.85 9.51
CA ILE A 148 11.20 19.22 8.28
C ILE A 148 12.00 17.97 8.62
N PHE A 149 12.89 18.03 9.62
CA PHE A 149 13.67 16.88 10.07
C PHE A 149 12.78 15.77 10.66
N GLN A 150 11.73 16.14 11.40
CA GLN A 150 10.76 15.18 11.91
C GLN A 150 10.01 14.47 10.76
N MET A 151 9.54 15.21 9.75
CA MET A 151 8.88 14.65 8.59
C MET A 151 9.80 13.72 7.78
N LEU A 152 11.06 14.11 7.58
CA LEU A 152 12.06 13.24 6.95
C LEU A 152 12.29 11.97 7.77
N SER A 153 12.37 12.08 9.09
CA SER A 153 12.51 10.91 9.97
C SER A 153 11.32 9.97 9.85
N ILE A 154 10.08 10.49 9.79
CA ILE A 154 8.86 9.69 9.58
C ILE A 154 8.94 8.99 8.23
N LEU A 155 9.26 9.71 7.15
CA LEU A 155 9.36 9.17 5.79
C LEU A 155 10.40 8.06 5.69
N ASP A 156 11.61 8.30 6.20
CA ASP A 156 12.74 7.37 6.11
C ASP A 156 12.50 6.10 6.95
N HIS A 157 11.99 6.23 8.19
CA HIS A 157 11.67 5.07 9.02
C HIS A 157 10.54 4.23 8.42
N SER A 158 9.51 4.86 7.88
CA SER A 158 8.41 4.15 7.23
C SER A 158 8.87 3.44 5.96
N THR A 159 9.72 4.08 5.16
CA THR A 159 10.30 3.49 3.96
C THR A 159 11.19 2.28 4.31
N LEU A 160 12.03 2.41 5.34
CA LEU A 160 12.87 1.32 5.82
C LEU A 160 12.01 0.13 6.28
N LYS A 161 10.97 0.37 7.09
CA LYS A 161 10.01 -0.66 7.51
C LYS A 161 9.35 -1.35 6.32
N ALA A 162 8.94 -0.60 5.29
CA ALA A 162 8.35 -1.19 4.08
C ALA A 162 9.34 -2.11 3.36
N CYS A 163 10.62 -1.74 3.27
CA CYS A 163 11.66 -2.59 2.72
C CYS A 163 11.90 -3.86 3.57
N GLU A 164 11.91 -3.72 4.91
CA GLU A 164 12.02 -4.85 5.83
C GLU A 164 10.81 -5.80 5.70
N GLY A 165 9.60 -5.25 5.61
CA GLY A 165 8.37 -6.01 5.38
C GLY A 165 8.41 -6.77 4.05
N ARG A 166 8.95 -6.15 2.99
CA ARG A 166 9.14 -6.81 1.71
C ARG A 166 10.19 -7.93 1.78
N TYR A 167 11.29 -7.71 2.49
CA TYR A 167 12.27 -8.76 2.74
C TYR A 167 11.63 -9.98 3.43
N LEU A 168 10.80 -9.76 4.46
CA LEU A 168 10.08 -10.83 5.15
C LEU A 168 9.09 -11.56 4.24
N ASP A 169 8.41 -10.86 3.33
CA ASP A 169 7.50 -11.45 2.35
C ASP A 169 8.24 -12.40 1.39
N LEU A 170 9.39 -11.97 0.87
CA LEU A 170 10.23 -12.80 0.00
C LEU A 170 10.83 -14.01 0.73
N GLU A 171 11.33 -13.82 1.96
CA GLU A 171 11.85 -14.92 2.80
C GLU A 171 10.75 -15.95 3.11
N ALA A 172 9.53 -15.47 3.38
CA ALA A 172 8.38 -16.34 3.65
C ALA A 172 8.02 -17.24 2.47
N GLN A 173 8.24 -16.83 1.23
CA GLN A 173 7.95 -17.66 0.05
C GLN A 173 8.77 -18.95 0.03
N GLU A 174 9.98 -18.91 0.56
CA GLU A 174 10.88 -20.06 0.65
C GLU A 174 10.67 -20.90 1.93
N SER A 175 9.96 -20.33 2.94
CA SER A 175 9.72 -20.98 4.23
C SER A 175 8.36 -21.69 4.29
N ILE A 176 8.27 -22.79 5.06
CA ILE A 176 6.99 -23.46 5.33
C ILE A 176 6.36 -22.93 6.63
N ASP A 177 7.14 -22.36 7.53
CA ASP A 177 6.76 -22.03 8.91
C ASP A 177 6.33 -20.57 9.07
N MET A 178 5.37 -20.09 8.28
CA MET A 178 4.76 -18.80 8.54
C MET A 178 3.59 -18.94 9.52
N ASN A 179 3.68 -18.27 10.65
CA ASN A 179 2.58 -18.17 11.62
C ASN A 179 1.84 -16.81 11.46
N LEU A 180 0.67 -16.71 12.09
CA LEU A 180 -0.16 -15.51 12.03
C LEU A 180 0.58 -14.25 12.52
N GLN A 181 1.37 -14.33 13.58
CA GLN A 181 2.10 -13.18 14.11
C GLN A 181 3.13 -12.65 13.11
N ASN A 182 3.86 -13.54 12.43
CA ASN A 182 4.83 -13.16 11.40
C ASN A 182 4.13 -12.57 10.17
N TYR A 183 2.98 -13.13 9.77
CA TYR A 183 2.15 -12.58 8.69
C TYR A 183 1.68 -11.16 9.01
N LEU A 184 1.13 -10.92 10.20
CA LEU A 184 0.65 -9.61 10.62
C LEU A 184 1.79 -8.58 10.69
N ARG A 185 2.95 -8.99 11.21
CA ARG A 185 4.15 -8.14 11.21
C ARG A 185 4.56 -7.77 9.79
N MET A 186 4.72 -8.75 8.91
CA MET A 186 5.08 -8.54 7.51
C MET A 186 4.10 -7.58 6.81
N SER A 187 2.80 -7.78 6.99
CA SER A 187 1.75 -6.94 6.38
C SER A 187 1.77 -5.51 6.95
N GLY A 188 1.96 -5.36 8.26
CA GLY A 188 2.09 -4.08 8.92
C GLY A 188 3.36 -3.34 8.47
N ASP A 189 4.51 -4.02 8.43
CA ASP A 189 5.76 -3.42 7.99
C ASP A 189 5.72 -3.05 6.50
N ARG A 190 5.09 -3.86 5.63
CA ARG A 190 5.05 -3.64 4.18
C ARG A 190 4.06 -2.55 3.76
N LEU A 191 2.79 -2.68 4.10
CA LEU A 191 1.72 -1.75 3.70
C LEU A 191 1.36 -0.78 4.82
N GLY A 192 1.25 -1.26 6.05
CA GLY A 192 0.87 -0.44 7.19
C GLY A 192 1.82 0.71 7.41
N SER A 193 3.14 0.51 7.23
CA SER A 193 4.13 1.56 7.38
C SER A 193 3.92 2.74 6.42
N VAL A 194 3.48 2.49 5.18
CA VAL A 194 3.24 3.54 4.18
C VAL A 194 1.95 4.30 4.49
N PHE A 195 0.87 3.62 4.90
CA PHE A 195 -0.35 4.27 5.37
C PHE A 195 -0.11 5.07 6.65
N SER A 196 0.66 4.52 7.58
CA SER A 196 1.10 5.20 8.79
C SER A 196 1.91 6.46 8.46
N CYS A 197 2.83 6.38 7.50
CA CYS A 197 3.59 7.51 7.00
C CYS A 197 2.67 8.62 6.48
N ALA A 198 1.71 8.29 5.62
CA ALA A 198 0.77 9.25 5.05
C ALA A 198 -0.02 10.00 6.13
N LEU A 199 -0.58 9.25 7.09
CA LEU A 199 -1.32 9.85 8.20
C LEU A 199 -0.44 10.70 9.12
N GLN A 200 0.76 10.21 9.47
CA GLN A 200 1.69 10.93 10.34
C GLN A 200 2.20 12.22 9.69
N LEU A 201 2.60 12.18 8.41
CA LEU A 201 3.05 13.37 7.69
C LEU A 201 1.97 14.44 7.62
N GLY A 202 0.72 14.05 7.31
CA GLY A 202 -0.40 14.97 7.28
C GLY A 202 -0.66 15.61 8.65
N TYR A 203 -0.70 14.80 9.71
CA TYR A 203 -0.95 15.28 11.06
C TYR A 203 0.19 16.19 11.56
N SER A 204 1.45 15.86 11.26
CA SER A 204 2.64 16.57 11.72
C SER A 204 2.78 18.01 11.16
N ILE A 205 1.97 18.36 10.14
CA ILE A 205 1.92 19.73 9.65
C ILE A 205 1.51 20.71 10.75
N ASN A 206 0.67 20.28 11.66
CA ASN A 206 0.01 21.18 12.63
C ASN A 206 0.15 20.75 14.08
N SER A 207 0.80 19.62 14.33
CA SER A 207 0.93 19.08 15.67
C SER A 207 2.12 18.12 15.76
N ASP A 208 2.83 18.19 16.86
CA ASP A 208 3.92 17.31 17.23
C ASP A 208 3.60 16.43 18.45
N ASP A 209 2.31 16.28 18.81
CA ASP A 209 1.86 15.48 19.95
C ASP A 209 2.27 14.01 19.79
N PRO A 210 3.26 13.50 20.57
CA PRO A 210 3.81 12.15 20.38
C PRO A 210 2.80 11.04 20.69
N GLU A 211 1.85 11.26 21.59
CA GLU A 211 0.85 10.24 21.93
C GLU A 211 -0.16 10.09 20.80
N LYS A 212 -0.58 11.21 20.21
CA LYS A 212 -1.45 11.14 19.01
C LYS A 212 -0.73 10.57 17.80
N LEU A 213 0.55 10.89 17.61
CA LEU A 213 1.34 10.28 16.52
C LEU A 213 1.43 8.74 16.65
N LYS A 214 1.47 8.20 17.88
CA LYS A 214 1.39 6.73 18.09
C LYS A 214 0.03 6.16 17.70
N VAL A 215 -1.07 6.82 18.06
CA VAL A 215 -2.43 6.41 17.67
C VAL A 215 -2.56 6.42 16.15
N ILE A 216 -2.07 7.47 15.51
CA ILE A 216 -2.06 7.65 14.06
C ILE A 216 -1.25 6.55 13.37
N SER A 217 -0.07 6.25 13.92
CA SER A 217 0.77 5.15 13.41
C SER A 217 0.03 3.81 13.48
N SER A 218 -0.58 3.51 14.64
CA SER A 218 -1.34 2.26 14.82
C SER A 218 -2.58 2.19 13.90
N CYS A 219 -3.22 3.32 13.62
CA CYS A 219 -4.32 3.42 12.68
C CYS A 219 -3.87 3.08 11.24
N GLY A 220 -2.74 3.64 10.81
CA GLY A 220 -2.15 3.34 9.49
C GLY A 220 -1.69 1.88 9.37
N ASP A 221 -1.06 1.34 10.42
CA ASP A 221 -0.68 -0.07 10.47
C ASP A 221 -1.92 -0.98 10.34
N ALA A 222 -3.00 -0.67 11.07
CA ALA A 222 -4.26 -1.42 10.99
C ALA A 222 -4.90 -1.33 9.60
N LEU A 223 -4.86 -0.16 8.95
CA LEU A 223 -5.35 0.02 7.59
C LEU A 223 -4.59 -0.85 6.58
N GLY A 224 -3.27 -0.84 6.63
CA GLY A 224 -2.45 -1.64 5.72
C GLY A 224 -2.63 -3.14 5.91
N ILE A 225 -2.74 -3.59 7.17
CA ILE A 225 -3.04 -5.00 7.49
C ILE A 225 -4.44 -5.37 6.98
N ALA A 226 -5.46 -4.54 7.19
CA ALA A 226 -6.81 -4.79 6.70
C ALA A 226 -6.85 -4.90 5.17
N LEU A 227 -6.18 -3.99 4.46
CA LEU A 227 -6.08 -4.04 2.99
C LEU A 227 -5.37 -5.32 2.52
N GLN A 228 -4.26 -5.71 3.17
CA GLN A 228 -3.57 -6.96 2.83
C GLN A 228 -4.46 -8.18 3.04
N ILE A 229 -5.20 -8.24 4.16
CA ILE A 229 -6.15 -9.32 4.43
C ILE A 229 -7.26 -9.37 3.37
N ALA A 230 -7.82 -8.21 3.02
CA ALA A 230 -8.86 -8.09 1.98
C ALA A 230 -8.35 -8.62 0.63
N THR A 231 -7.16 -8.21 0.23
CA THR A 231 -6.50 -8.69 -1.00
C THR A 231 -6.26 -10.20 -0.96
N ASP A 232 -5.77 -10.72 0.15
CA ASP A 232 -5.49 -12.16 0.31
C ASP A 232 -6.78 -13.01 0.28
N ILE A 233 -7.88 -12.51 0.83
CA ILE A 233 -9.20 -13.12 0.70
C ILE A 233 -9.60 -13.20 -0.76
N ASN A 234 -9.44 -12.11 -1.51
CA ASN A 234 -9.78 -12.06 -2.93
C ASN A 234 -8.93 -13.05 -3.75
N ILE A 235 -7.62 -13.11 -3.52
CA ILE A 235 -6.71 -14.06 -4.20
C ILE A 235 -7.22 -15.51 -4.12
N ILE A 236 -7.78 -15.92 -2.97
CA ILE A 236 -8.27 -17.30 -2.81
C ILE A 236 -9.68 -17.49 -3.37
N TRP A 237 -10.61 -16.56 -3.12
CA TRP A 237 -12.03 -16.78 -3.39
C TRP A 237 -12.59 -16.06 -4.61
N ALA A 238 -11.79 -15.25 -5.32
CA ALA A 238 -12.19 -14.70 -6.61
C ALA A 238 -12.23 -15.79 -7.71
N ASP A 239 -12.86 -15.46 -8.83
CA ASP A 239 -12.93 -16.34 -10.00
C ASP A 239 -11.57 -16.47 -10.71
N GLY A 240 -11.14 -17.70 -10.92
CA GLY A 240 -9.90 -18.03 -11.64
C GLY A 240 -8.67 -18.21 -10.72
N PRO A 241 -7.54 -18.64 -11.30
CA PRO A 241 -6.27 -18.74 -10.58
C PRO A 241 -5.57 -17.38 -10.53
N ASP A 242 -5.21 -16.95 -9.33
CA ASP A 242 -4.41 -15.74 -9.12
C ASP A 242 -2.91 -16.05 -9.25
N ILE A 243 -2.17 -15.16 -9.92
CA ILE A 243 -0.74 -15.31 -10.17
C ILE A 243 0.07 -15.29 -8.85
N GLU A 244 -0.37 -14.55 -7.84
CA GLU A 244 0.31 -14.50 -6.55
C GLU A 244 0.20 -15.85 -5.81
N LEU A 245 -0.96 -16.50 -5.89
CA LEU A 245 -1.12 -17.87 -5.35
C LEU A 245 -0.25 -18.86 -6.13
N LEU A 246 -0.23 -18.76 -7.46
CA LEU A 246 0.61 -19.61 -8.31
C LEU A 246 2.10 -19.42 -8.00
N ASN A 247 2.51 -18.22 -7.62
CA ASN A 247 3.87 -17.89 -7.16
C ASN A 247 4.12 -18.27 -5.69
N LYS A 248 3.19 -18.98 -5.05
CA LYS A 248 3.31 -19.50 -3.66
C LYS A 248 3.42 -18.42 -2.59
N LYS A 249 2.88 -17.24 -2.83
CA LYS A 249 2.81 -16.19 -1.81
C LYS A 249 2.12 -16.72 -0.55
N LYS A 250 2.64 -16.40 0.62
CA LYS A 250 2.07 -16.80 1.91
C LYS A 250 0.95 -15.83 2.30
N ILE A 251 -0.21 -16.04 1.72
CA ILE A 251 -1.42 -15.28 2.01
C ILE A 251 -2.10 -15.73 3.30
N LEU A 252 -2.85 -14.84 3.95
CA LEU A 252 -3.50 -15.12 5.23
C LEU A 252 -4.29 -16.43 5.26
N PRO A 253 -5.17 -16.74 4.27
CA PRO A 253 -5.93 -17.97 4.31
C PRO A 253 -5.06 -19.23 4.38
N VAL A 254 -3.93 -19.24 3.68
CA VAL A 254 -2.98 -20.36 3.70
C VAL A 254 -2.30 -20.45 5.08
N VAL A 255 -1.91 -19.34 5.67
CA VAL A 255 -1.30 -19.28 7.02
C VAL A 255 -2.26 -19.82 8.07
N LEU A 256 -3.52 -19.39 8.04
CA LEU A 256 -4.57 -19.88 8.95
C LEU A 256 -4.87 -21.38 8.73
N GLY A 257 -5.00 -21.79 7.47
CA GLY A 257 -5.21 -23.19 7.11
C GLY A 257 -4.09 -24.09 7.65
N MET A 258 -2.84 -23.72 7.40
CA MET A 258 -1.67 -24.47 7.89
C MET A 258 -1.62 -24.56 9.42
N SER A 259 -2.07 -23.55 10.14
CA SER A 259 -2.10 -23.57 11.61
C SER A 259 -3.13 -24.56 12.17
N ARG A 260 -4.24 -24.80 11.48
CA ARG A 260 -5.42 -25.58 11.94
C ARG A 260 -5.50 -26.98 11.35
N ALA A 261 -4.90 -27.18 10.19
CA ALA A 261 -4.97 -28.42 9.45
C ALA A 261 -4.50 -29.62 10.27
N SER A 262 -5.17 -30.75 10.12
CA SER A 262 -4.70 -32.05 10.60
C SER A 262 -3.38 -32.43 9.92
N ILE A 263 -2.69 -33.44 10.43
CA ILE A 263 -1.43 -33.94 9.83
C ILE A 263 -1.65 -34.34 8.35
N SER A 264 -2.81 -34.94 8.03
CA SER A 264 -3.15 -35.35 6.65
C SER A 264 -3.31 -34.17 5.73
N GLU A 265 -4.03 -33.11 6.17
CA GLU A 265 -4.25 -31.89 5.38
C GLU A 265 -2.97 -31.06 5.24
N LYS A 266 -2.17 -30.94 6.33
CA LYS A 266 -0.84 -30.31 6.26
C LYS A 266 0.06 -31.00 5.22
N ARG A 267 0.00 -32.33 5.15
CA ARG A 267 0.78 -33.06 4.14
C ARG A 267 0.28 -32.72 2.73
N LYS A 268 -1.04 -32.72 2.49
CA LYS A 268 -1.62 -32.36 1.18
C LYS A 268 -1.25 -30.93 0.75
N LEU A 269 -1.43 -29.95 1.66
CA LEU A 269 -1.03 -28.58 1.39
C LEU A 269 0.49 -28.46 1.16
N GLY A 270 1.28 -29.14 1.97
CA GLY A 270 2.73 -29.19 1.82
C GLY A 270 3.15 -29.75 0.45
N ASP A 271 2.58 -30.90 0.05
CA ASP A 271 2.88 -31.52 -1.24
C ASP A 271 2.55 -30.58 -2.42
N ILE A 272 1.46 -29.81 -2.31
CA ILE A 272 1.09 -28.80 -3.32
C ILE A 272 2.13 -27.65 -3.33
N PHE A 273 2.45 -27.05 -2.17
CA PHE A 273 3.39 -25.96 -2.11
C PHE A 273 4.86 -26.35 -2.39
N PHE A 274 5.20 -27.65 -2.35
CA PHE A 274 6.50 -28.16 -2.79
C PHE A 274 6.61 -28.34 -4.31
N LYS A 275 5.51 -28.36 -5.07
CA LYS A 275 5.57 -28.40 -6.54
C LYS A 275 6.36 -27.21 -7.07
N ARG A 276 7.08 -27.38 -8.16
CA ARG A 276 7.81 -26.28 -8.81
C ARG A 276 6.87 -25.22 -9.39
N VAL A 277 5.72 -25.66 -9.91
CA VAL A 277 4.67 -24.80 -10.49
C VAL A 277 3.34 -25.31 -9.95
N LEU A 278 2.49 -24.42 -9.48
CA LEU A 278 1.13 -24.73 -9.10
C LEU A 278 0.23 -24.71 -10.34
N GLU A 279 -0.72 -25.66 -10.39
CA GLU A 279 -1.71 -25.79 -11.44
C GLU A 279 -3.09 -25.30 -10.94
N SER A 280 -4.01 -25.01 -11.85
CA SER A 280 -5.38 -24.61 -11.48
C SER A 280 -6.10 -25.64 -10.61
N SER A 281 -5.81 -26.93 -10.79
CA SER A 281 -6.33 -28.03 -9.96
C SER A 281 -5.81 -27.96 -8.51
N ASP A 282 -4.60 -27.45 -8.30
CA ASP A 282 -4.04 -27.28 -6.96
C ASP A 282 -4.79 -26.17 -6.21
N VAL A 283 -5.14 -25.09 -6.91
CA VAL A 283 -5.92 -23.98 -6.34
C VAL A 283 -7.29 -24.47 -5.85
N VAL A 284 -7.97 -25.33 -6.64
CA VAL A 284 -9.24 -25.94 -6.23
C VAL A 284 -9.05 -26.76 -4.95
N THR A 285 -8.02 -27.60 -4.90
CA THR A 285 -7.74 -28.42 -3.71
C THR A 285 -7.40 -27.58 -2.48
N ILE A 286 -6.64 -26.49 -2.66
CA ILE A 286 -6.36 -25.55 -1.58
C ILE A 286 -7.67 -24.94 -1.06
N ARG A 287 -8.54 -24.44 -1.95
CA ARG A 287 -9.84 -23.84 -1.57
C ARG A 287 -10.71 -24.82 -0.78
N GLU A 288 -10.86 -26.06 -1.26
CA GLU A 288 -11.65 -27.09 -0.56
C GLU A 288 -11.14 -27.33 0.87
N ILE A 289 -9.82 -27.48 1.06
CA ILE A 289 -9.24 -27.68 2.39
C ILE A 289 -9.48 -26.45 3.27
N LEU A 290 -9.33 -25.23 2.75
CA LEU A 290 -9.52 -24.00 3.53
C LEU A 290 -11.00 -23.78 3.88
N GLU A 291 -11.94 -24.18 3.05
CA GLU A 291 -13.38 -24.13 3.31
C GLU A 291 -13.77 -25.15 4.40
N ASP A 292 -13.29 -26.40 4.33
CA ASP A 292 -13.51 -27.44 5.33
C ASP A 292 -12.98 -27.01 6.73
N LEU A 293 -11.94 -26.20 6.78
CA LEU A 293 -11.34 -25.66 8.02
C LEU A 293 -11.98 -24.36 8.49
N ASP A 294 -13.04 -23.87 7.85
CA ASP A 294 -13.72 -22.60 8.15
C ASP A 294 -12.79 -21.37 8.13
N VAL A 295 -11.73 -21.43 7.30
CA VAL A 295 -10.72 -20.36 7.20
C VAL A 295 -11.32 -19.08 6.59
N LYS A 296 -12.31 -19.19 5.71
CA LYS A 296 -12.98 -18.05 5.09
C LYS A 296 -13.57 -17.11 6.13
N ASN A 297 -14.42 -17.65 7.02
CA ASN A 297 -15.06 -16.86 8.07
C ASN A 297 -14.04 -16.25 9.03
N GLN A 298 -12.96 -16.98 9.32
CA GLN A 298 -11.89 -16.46 10.19
C GLN A 298 -11.13 -15.32 9.56
N SER A 299 -10.85 -15.40 8.27
CA SER A 299 -10.18 -14.31 7.51
C SER A 299 -11.05 -13.06 7.52
N PHE A 300 -12.38 -13.20 7.30
CA PHE A 300 -13.31 -12.07 7.39
C PHE A 300 -13.43 -11.49 8.81
N ASN A 301 -13.46 -12.32 9.85
CA ASN A 301 -13.48 -11.83 11.23
C ASN A 301 -12.22 -11.01 11.55
N LEU A 302 -11.05 -11.49 11.14
CA LEU A 302 -9.80 -10.76 11.34
C LEU A 302 -9.78 -9.45 10.55
N LEU A 303 -10.33 -9.44 9.33
CA LEU A 303 -10.49 -8.22 8.55
C LEU A 303 -11.34 -7.19 9.28
N GLU A 304 -12.50 -7.59 9.82
CA GLU A 304 -13.38 -6.69 10.56
C GLU A 304 -12.75 -6.17 11.87
N ASP A 305 -11.92 -6.99 12.53
CA ASP A 305 -11.16 -6.55 13.70
C ASP A 305 -10.20 -5.41 13.34
N TYR A 306 -9.43 -5.53 12.26
CA TYR A 306 -8.51 -4.49 11.81
C TYR A 306 -9.23 -3.26 11.22
N LYS A 307 -10.35 -3.44 10.52
CA LYS A 307 -11.24 -2.33 10.12
C LYS A 307 -11.69 -1.54 11.34
N SER A 308 -12.17 -2.22 12.39
CA SER A 308 -12.63 -1.59 13.63
C SER A 308 -11.50 -0.85 14.36
N GLN A 309 -10.30 -1.41 14.40
CA GLN A 309 -9.12 -0.75 14.98
C GLN A 309 -8.78 0.53 14.22
N CYS A 310 -8.76 0.47 12.88
CA CYS A 310 -8.51 1.65 12.07
C CYS A 310 -9.58 2.74 12.29
N GLN A 311 -10.86 2.38 12.28
CA GLN A 311 -11.97 3.32 12.52
C GLN A 311 -11.91 3.96 13.92
N SER A 312 -11.53 3.19 14.93
CA SER A 312 -11.33 3.71 16.30
C SER A 312 -10.20 4.73 16.36
N GLY A 313 -9.06 4.44 15.69
CA GLY A 313 -7.95 5.37 15.58
C GLY A 313 -8.33 6.66 14.83
N LEU A 314 -9.05 6.58 13.72
CA LEU A 314 -9.55 7.75 13.01
C LEU A 314 -10.45 8.62 13.88
N LYS A 315 -11.33 8.00 14.69
CA LYS A 315 -12.22 8.73 15.59
C LYS A 315 -11.48 9.51 16.69
N GLU A 316 -10.32 9.01 17.13
CA GLU A 316 -9.48 9.72 18.09
C GLU A 316 -8.75 10.92 17.45
N ILE A 317 -8.45 10.82 16.16
CA ILE A 317 -7.72 11.84 15.39
C ILE A 317 -8.67 12.96 14.96
N PHE A 318 -9.80 12.59 14.36
CA PHE A 318 -10.77 13.54 13.80
C PHE A 318 -11.84 13.90 14.84
N GLN A 319 -11.76 15.11 15.39
CA GLN A 319 -12.75 15.63 16.33
C GLN A 319 -14.02 16.17 15.62
N ASP A 320 -13.88 16.59 14.38
CA ASP A 320 -14.98 17.06 13.53
C ASP A 320 -15.67 15.87 12.86
N SER A 321 -17.00 15.75 13.04
CA SER A 321 -17.77 14.60 12.56
C SER A 321 -17.81 14.52 11.03
N GLU A 322 -17.89 15.65 10.31
CA GLU A 322 -17.91 15.65 8.83
C GLU A 322 -16.56 15.18 8.26
N LYS A 323 -15.46 15.65 8.84
CA LYS A 323 -14.12 15.24 8.43
C LYS A 323 -13.85 13.77 8.76
N PHE A 324 -14.32 13.32 9.93
CA PHE A 324 -14.28 11.90 10.29
C PHE A 324 -15.04 11.04 9.29
N ASP A 325 -16.26 11.41 8.93
CA ASP A 325 -17.09 10.64 8.00
C ASP A 325 -16.43 10.52 6.62
N ILE A 326 -15.80 11.60 6.13
CA ILE A 326 -15.04 11.58 4.87
C ILE A 326 -13.84 10.65 4.98
N ALA A 327 -13.00 10.78 6.01
CA ALA A 327 -11.82 9.95 6.19
C ALA A 327 -12.18 8.47 6.42
N SER A 328 -13.21 8.20 7.22
CA SER A 328 -13.74 6.86 7.49
C SER A 328 -14.27 6.20 6.21
N SER A 329 -15.07 6.92 5.43
CA SER A 329 -15.56 6.44 4.13
C SER A 329 -14.41 6.16 3.17
N TYR A 330 -13.43 7.07 3.09
CA TYR A 330 -12.25 6.91 2.23
C TYR A 330 -11.45 5.65 2.56
N VAL A 331 -11.13 5.45 3.83
CA VAL A 331 -10.39 4.27 4.31
C VAL A 331 -11.18 2.98 4.10
N THR A 332 -12.50 2.98 4.36
CA THR A 332 -13.35 1.83 4.10
C THR A 332 -13.33 1.44 2.62
N ASN A 333 -13.44 2.41 1.73
CA ASN A 333 -13.37 2.17 0.29
C ASN A 333 -12.01 1.59 -0.16
N ILE A 334 -10.88 2.05 0.42
CA ILE A 334 -9.56 1.47 0.16
C ILE A 334 -9.55 -0.02 0.49
N ILE A 335 -10.05 -0.40 1.68
CA ILE A 335 -10.07 -1.80 2.11
C ILE A 335 -11.00 -2.63 1.23
N ASP A 336 -12.19 -2.12 0.93
CA ASP A 336 -13.21 -2.84 0.16
C ASP A 336 -12.77 -3.06 -1.31
N ASN A 337 -11.91 -2.20 -1.85
CA ASN A 337 -11.28 -2.44 -3.15
C ASN A 337 -10.33 -3.66 -3.16
N GLY A 338 -9.78 -4.04 -2.00
CA GLY A 338 -8.98 -5.26 -1.87
C GLY A 338 -9.80 -6.56 -2.04
N ILE A 339 -11.14 -6.51 -1.88
CA ILE A 339 -12.03 -7.68 -2.00
C ILE A 339 -12.59 -7.85 -3.42
N LYS A 340 -12.50 -6.84 -4.28
CA LYS A 340 -13.04 -6.86 -5.65
C LYS A 340 -12.13 -7.59 -6.61
#